data_4f807e146d0d142eaa33a2674e521ada
#
_entry.id   4f807e146d0d142eaa33a2674e521ada
#
_cell.length_a   1.000
_cell.length_b   1.000
_cell.length_c   1.000
_cell.angle_alpha   90.00
_cell.angle_beta   90.00
_cell.angle_gamma   90.00
#
_symmetry.space_group_name_H-M   'P 1'
#
loop_
_entity.id
_entity.type
_entity.pdbx_description
1 polymer ?
#
loop_
_entity_poly.entity_id
_entity_poly.type
_entity_poly.pdbx_seq_one_letter_code
_entity_poly.pdbx_strand_id
1 'polypeptide(L)'
;AYGYGKSPVIVTHKELEEDLKNKSIDPSSLKVVVMIQCVDSREKDQKNYCSRICCSSTLKHALHLKSSNPDITIYIFYRDMMTYGFIETYYTKARQKGITFIQYDFENKPDVTLEDSNVIVTGFEPIIGAPIEIKADLLVLATGVLPSLPKDPADYFGIQTDGLGFFEEAESKWRPVDALKE
;
A
#
# COMPACT_ATOMS: atom_id res chain seq x y z
N ALA A 1 2.98 -0.55 13.06
CA ALA A 1 1.97 -1.55 12.72
C ALA A 1 2.64 -2.80 12.14
N TYR A 2 2.03 -3.99 12.24
CA TYR A 2 2.42 -5.23 11.56
C TYR A 2 3.90 -5.63 11.71
N GLY A 3 4.51 -5.38 12.86
CA GLY A 3 5.91 -5.73 13.12
C GLY A 3 6.96 -4.88 12.38
N TYR A 4 6.59 -3.79 11.72
CA TYR A 4 7.53 -2.88 11.07
C TYR A 4 8.65 -2.43 12.03
N GLY A 5 9.89 -2.48 11.56
CA GLY A 5 11.08 -2.18 12.35
C GLY A 5 11.58 -3.34 13.23
N LYS A 6 10.87 -4.48 13.31
CA LYS A 6 11.30 -5.66 14.08
C LYS A 6 11.99 -6.72 13.21
N SER A 7 11.83 -6.65 11.90
CA SER A 7 12.45 -7.57 10.94
C SER A 7 12.79 -6.86 9.64
N PRO A 8 13.95 -7.15 9.03
CA PRO A 8 14.36 -6.53 7.76
C PRO A 8 13.51 -6.97 6.56
N VAL A 9 12.72 -8.04 6.69
CA VAL A 9 11.81 -8.52 5.65
C VAL A 9 10.40 -7.89 5.74
N ILE A 10 10.23 -6.88 6.61
CA ILE A 10 9.00 -6.08 6.68
C ILE A 10 9.35 -4.66 6.26
N VAL A 11 8.96 -4.29 5.06
CA VAL A 11 9.32 -3.02 4.43
C VAL A 11 8.08 -2.21 4.03
N THR A 12 8.23 -0.91 3.89
CA THR A 12 7.23 -0.05 3.27
C THR A 12 7.33 -0.10 1.74
N HIS A 13 6.33 0.42 1.04
CA HIS A 13 6.40 0.59 -0.42
C HIS A 13 7.59 1.44 -0.85
N LYS A 14 7.94 2.45 -0.07
CA LYS A 14 9.08 3.33 -0.36
C LYS A 14 10.40 2.58 -0.26
N GLU A 15 10.58 1.82 0.82
CA GLU A 15 11.77 1.00 1.02
C GLU A 15 11.89 -0.07 -0.05
N LEU A 16 10.79 -0.77 -0.40
CA LEU A 16 10.80 -1.72 -1.52
C LEU A 16 11.22 -1.07 -2.85
N GLU A 17 10.76 0.14 -3.14
CA GLU A 17 11.17 0.88 -4.33
C GLU A 17 12.67 1.18 -4.35
N GLU A 18 13.20 1.62 -3.20
CA GLU A 18 14.63 1.91 -3.02
C GLU A 18 15.46 0.63 -3.12
N ASP A 19 15.02 -0.46 -2.51
CA ASP A 19 15.70 -1.75 -2.52
C ASP A 19 15.74 -2.38 -3.92
N LEU A 20 14.65 -2.32 -4.67
CA LEU A 20 14.61 -2.78 -6.05
C LEU A 20 15.53 -1.94 -6.96
N LYS A 21 15.53 -0.61 -6.77
CA LYS A 21 16.40 0.31 -7.51
C LYS A 21 17.88 0.06 -7.22
N ASN A 22 18.22 -0.14 -5.96
CA ASN A 22 19.59 -0.36 -5.50
C ASN A 22 20.05 -1.81 -5.63
N LYS A 23 19.14 -2.72 -6.04
CA LYS A 23 19.37 -4.16 -6.15
C LYS A 23 19.79 -4.81 -4.80
N SER A 24 19.31 -4.25 -3.69
CA SER A 24 19.50 -4.83 -2.35
C SER A 24 18.55 -6.01 -2.08
N ILE A 25 17.43 -6.05 -2.79
CA ILE A 25 16.55 -7.23 -2.86
C ILE A 25 16.66 -7.84 -4.25
N ASP A 26 16.93 -9.15 -4.30
CA ASP A 26 16.85 -9.94 -5.53
C ASP A 26 15.47 -10.59 -5.65
N PRO A 27 14.61 -10.17 -6.60
CA PRO A 27 13.30 -10.78 -6.79
C PRO A 27 13.34 -12.28 -7.07
N SER A 28 14.44 -12.80 -7.64
CA SER A 28 14.57 -14.23 -7.95
C SER A 28 14.68 -15.12 -6.71
N SER A 29 15.10 -14.57 -5.58
CA SER A 29 15.20 -15.27 -4.30
C SER A 29 13.87 -15.36 -3.54
N LEU A 30 12.88 -14.53 -3.89
CA LEU A 30 11.59 -14.46 -3.23
C LEU A 30 10.62 -15.50 -3.81
N LYS A 31 9.96 -16.25 -2.94
CA LYS A 31 8.90 -17.20 -3.31
C LYS A 31 7.51 -16.67 -3.01
N VAL A 32 7.35 -16.06 -1.83
CA VAL A 32 6.06 -15.57 -1.35
C VAL A 32 6.19 -14.12 -0.87
N VAL A 33 5.43 -13.23 -1.45
CA VAL A 33 5.33 -11.82 -1.03
C VAL A 33 3.91 -11.50 -0.62
N VAL A 34 3.76 -10.86 0.53
CA VAL A 34 2.47 -10.34 1.00
C VAL A 34 2.53 -8.82 1.00
N MET A 35 1.47 -8.18 0.52
CA MET A 35 1.30 -6.73 0.56
C MET A 35 0.02 -6.38 1.33
N ILE A 36 0.12 -5.51 2.33
CA ILE A 36 -1.05 -5.04 3.10
C ILE A 36 -1.32 -3.58 2.78
N GLN A 37 -2.53 -3.31 2.29
CA GLN A 37 -3.00 -1.97 1.93
C GLN A 37 -3.56 -1.21 3.14
N CYS A 38 -3.65 0.12 3.02
CA CYS A 38 -4.28 1.01 3.99
C CYS A 38 -3.67 0.93 5.40
N VAL A 39 -2.37 0.65 5.50
CA VAL A 39 -1.67 0.61 6.79
C VAL A 39 -1.62 2.01 7.37
N ASP A 40 -2.15 2.19 8.58
CA ASP A 40 -2.21 3.47 9.28
C ASP A 40 -2.88 4.60 8.46
N SER A 41 -3.90 4.23 7.66
CA SER A 41 -4.75 5.15 6.91
C SER A 41 -6.17 4.61 6.78
N ARG A 42 -7.15 5.48 6.52
CA ARG A 42 -8.58 5.14 6.50
C ARG A 42 -9.09 4.54 7.82
N GLU A 43 -8.48 4.93 8.93
CA GLU A 43 -8.91 4.53 10.27
C GLU A 43 -10.08 5.41 10.75
N LYS A 44 -11.02 4.84 11.53
CA LYS A 44 -12.25 5.54 11.94
C LYS A 44 -11.97 6.80 12.76
N ASP A 45 -11.01 6.70 13.68
CA ASP A 45 -10.77 7.74 14.69
C ASP A 45 -9.57 8.63 14.38
N GLN A 46 -8.73 8.25 13.43
CA GLN A 46 -7.52 8.96 13.03
C GLN A 46 -7.25 8.73 11.56
N LYS A 47 -6.65 9.71 10.86
CA LYS A 47 -6.23 9.55 9.46
C LYS A 47 -7.30 8.90 8.58
N ASN A 48 -8.54 9.34 8.73
CA ASN A 48 -9.68 8.80 7.97
C ASN A 48 -9.69 9.32 6.53
N TYR A 49 -8.60 9.12 5.82
CA TYR A 49 -8.48 9.51 4.41
C TYR A 49 -7.71 8.44 3.62
N CYS A 50 -7.94 8.42 2.32
CA CYS A 50 -7.20 7.60 1.37
C CYS A 50 -6.06 8.41 0.76
N SER A 51 -4.85 7.87 0.78
CA SER A 51 -3.68 8.50 0.14
C SER A 51 -3.70 8.47 -1.38
N ARG A 52 -4.69 7.79 -1.99
CA ARG A 52 -4.99 7.70 -3.44
C ARG A 52 -3.91 7.03 -4.31
N ILE A 53 -2.68 6.89 -3.83
CA ILE A 53 -1.54 6.37 -4.60
C ILE A 53 -1.16 4.92 -4.25
N CYS A 54 -1.53 4.43 -3.04
CA CYS A 54 -1.04 3.16 -2.53
C CYS A 54 -1.42 1.98 -3.43
N CYS A 55 -2.67 1.91 -3.91
CA CYS A 55 -3.13 0.84 -4.79
C CYS A 55 -2.35 0.79 -6.11
N SER A 56 -2.10 1.94 -6.71
CA SER A 56 -1.29 2.02 -7.95
C SER A 56 0.16 1.60 -7.71
N SER A 57 0.76 2.02 -6.59
CA SER A 57 2.13 1.61 -6.21
C SER A 57 2.22 0.12 -5.97
N THR A 58 1.23 -0.46 -5.28
CA THR A 58 1.14 -1.91 -5.07
C THR A 58 1.10 -2.68 -6.38
N LEU A 59 0.22 -2.28 -7.30
CA LEU A 59 0.13 -2.92 -8.61
C LEU A 59 1.43 -2.81 -9.41
N LYS A 60 2.09 -1.64 -9.37
CA LYS A 60 3.39 -1.45 -10.00
C LYS A 60 4.42 -2.43 -9.46
N HIS A 61 4.57 -2.51 -8.14
CA HIS A 61 5.54 -3.39 -7.49
C HIS A 61 5.21 -4.87 -7.73
N ALA A 62 3.96 -5.26 -7.57
CA ALA A 62 3.53 -6.65 -7.79
C ALA A 62 3.75 -7.10 -9.24
N LEU A 63 3.42 -6.27 -10.21
CA LEU A 63 3.67 -6.55 -11.63
C LEU A 63 5.16 -6.59 -11.97
N HIS A 64 5.96 -5.71 -11.34
CA HIS A 64 7.41 -5.71 -11.51
C HIS A 64 8.03 -6.99 -10.96
N LEU A 65 7.69 -7.39 -9.74
CA LEU A 65 8.15 -8.64 -9.12
C LEU A 65 7.76 -9.85 -9.97
N LYS A 66 6.50 -9.92 -10.43
CA LYS A 66 6.03 -10.99 -11.34
C LYS A 66 6.73 -11.01 -12.69
N SER A 67 7.20 -9.86 -13.17
CA SER A 67 7.96 -9.80 -14.43
C SER A 67 9.41 -10.25 -14.25
N SER A 68 9.98 -10.01 -13.09
CA SER A 68 11.35 -10.40 -12.72
C SER A 68 11.43 -11.87 -12.29
N ASN A 69 10.38 -12.38 -11.63
CA ASN A 69 10.25 -13.76 -11.19
C ASN A 69 8.81 -14.22 -11.45
N PRO A 70 8.55 -14.94 -12.56
CA PRO A 70 7.21 -15.43 -12.88
C PRO A 70 6.62 -16.42 -11.87
N ASP A 71 7.48 -17.14 -11.13
CA ASP A 71 7.09 -18.18 -10.17
C ASP A 71 6.74 -17.63 -8.79
N ILE A 72 7.04 -16.35 -8.53
CA ILE A 72 6.72 -15.73 -7.25
C ILE A 72 5.20 -15.73 -6.98
N THR A 73 4.80 -16.09 -5.78
CA THR A 73 3.40 -15.98 -5.35
C THR A 73 3.21 -14.64 -4.63
N ILE A 74 2.20 -13.88 -5.02
CA ILE A 74 1.92 -12.56 -4.43
C ILE A 74 0.49 -12.52 -3.93
N TYR A 75 0.33 -12.15 -2.66
CA TYR A 75 -0.96 -11.89 -2.02
C TYR A 75 -1.07 -10.41 -1.68
N ILE A 76 -2.22 -9.81 -1.99
CA ILE A 76 -2.51 -8.40 -1.67
C ILE A 76 -3.76 -8.36 -0.80
N PHE A 77 -3.58 -8.00 0.47
CA PHE A 77 -4.68 -7.68 1.37
C PHE A 77 -5.13 -6.24 1.14
N TYR A 78 -6.41 -6.04 0.87
CA TYR A 78 -6.95 -4.72 0.52
C TYR A 78 -8.36 -4.52 1.09
N ARG A 79 -8.75 -3.26 1.35
CA ARG A 79 -10.14 -2.91 1.71
C ARG A 79 -10.96 -2.57 0.46
N ASP A 80 -10.44 -1.63 -0.33
CA ASP A 80 -10.98 -1.27 -1.64
C ASP A 80 -9.82 -1.05 -2.60
N MET A 81 -10.00 -1.44 -3.86
CA MET A 81 -9.00 -1.20 -4.89
C MET A 81 -9.32 0.11 -5.61
N MET A 82 -8.65 1.17 -5.20
CA MET A 82 -8.83 2.53 -5.71
C MET A 82 -8.02 2.75 -7.00
N THR A 83 -8.30 1.92 -8.00
CA THR A 83 -7.68 1.99 -9.34
C THR A 83 -8.75 2.36 -10.35
N TYR A 84 -8.94 3.63 -10.61
CA TYR A 84 -9.94 4.12 -11.54
C TYR A 84 -9.29 4.64 -12.84
N GLY A 85 -10.11 4.76 -13.89
CA GLY A 85 -9.64 5.17 -15.20
C GLY A 85 -8.67 4.15 -15.82
N PHE A 86 -7.62 4.61 -16.46
CA PHE A 86 -6.65 3.74 -17.13
C PHE A 86 -5.88 2.83 -16.17
N ILE A 87 -5.81 3.15 -14.88
CA ILE A 87 -5.09 2.34 -13.89
C ILE A 87 -5.80 1.00 -13.64
N GLU A 88 -7.11 0.91 -13.90
CA GLU A 88 -7.88 -0.34 -13.85
C GLU A 88 -7.28 -1.45 -14.72
N THR A 89 -6.65 -1.08 -15.83
CA THR A 89 -5.97 -2.05 -16.71
C THR A 89 -4.82 -2.78 -16.01
N TYR A 90 -4.13 -2.12 -15.09
CA TYR A 90 -3.05 -2.74 -14.30
C TYR A 90 -3.61 -3.72 -13.26
N TYR A 91 -4.76 -3.42 -12.67
CA TYR A 91 -5.46 -4.35 -11.77
C TYR A 91 -5.88 -5.62 -12.51
N THR A 92 -6.52 -5.46 -13.66
CA THR A 92 -6.89 -6.58 -14.53
C THR A 92 -5.66 -7.42 -14.93
N LYS A 93 -4.56 -6.77 -15.34
CA LYS A 93 -3.31 -7.43 -15.69
C LYS A 93 -2.69 -8.18 -14.50
N ALA A 94 -2.74 -7.61 -13.29
CA ALA A 94 -2.24 -8.25 -12.09
C ALA A 94 -3.01 -9.55 -11.79
N ARG A 95 -4.34 -9.54 -11.90
CA ARG A 95 -5.19 -10.72 -11.75
C ARG A 95 -4.88 -11.79 -12.82
N GLN A 96 -4.71 -11.38 -14.06
CA GLN A 96 -4.35 -12.29 -15.17
C GLN A 96 -2.98 -12.94 -14.95
N LYS A 97 -2.06 -12.28 -14.25
CA LYS A 97 -0.75 -12.83 -13.86
C LYS A 97 -0.79 -13.71 -12.60
N GLY A 98 -1.97 -13.99 -12.05
CA GLY A 98 -2.14 -14.87 -10.89
C GLY A 98 -1.79 -14.21 -9.57
N ILE A 99 -1.81 -12.88 -9.47
CA ILE A 99 -1.71 -12.19 -8.18
C ILE A 99 -3.05 -12.35 -7.46
N THR A 100 -2.99 -12.80 -6.21
CA THR A 100 -4.17 -13.06 -5.38
C THR A 100 -4.54 -11.82 -4.58
N PHE A 101 -5.81 -11.44 -4.63
CA PHE A 101 -6.36 -10.29 -3.93
C PHE A 101 -7.33 -10.77 -2.85
N ILE A 102 -7.05 -10.43 -1.58
CA ILE A 102 -7.83 -10.84 -0.41
C ILE A 102 -8.44 -9.58 0.20
N GLN A 103 -9.75 -9.47 0.15
CA GLN A 103 -10.44 -8.33 0.72
C GLN A 103 -10.58 -8.49 2.23
N TYR A 104 -10.34 -7.44 2.98
CA TYR A 104 -10.57 -7.36 4.41
C TYR A 104 -11.36 -6.10 4.80
N ASP A 105 -11.98 -6.12 5.95
CA ASP A 105 -12.71 -5.00 6.54
C ASP A 105 -12.06 -4.50 7.83
N PHE A 106 -12.71 -3.55 8.52
CA PHE A 106 -12.20 -3.00 9.77
C PHE A 106 -12.17 -4.00 10.91
N GLU A 107 -13.06 -4.99 10.89
CA GLU A 107 -13.25 -5.96 11.98
C GLU A 107 -12.33 -7.16 11.79
N ASN A 108 -12.00 -7.47 10.53
CA ASN A 108 -11.20 -8.64 10.14
C ASN A 108 -9.90 -8.21 9.47
N LYS A 109 -9.15 -7.29 10.10
CA LYS A 109 -7.83 -6.90 9.61
C LYS A 109 -6.88 -8.09 9.65
N PRO A 110 -5.96 -8.21 8.67
CA PRO A 110 -4.90 -9.22 8.77
C PRO A 110 -4.05 -8.98 10.02
N ASP A 111 -3.51 -10.04 10.59
CA ASP A 111 -2.54 -9.98 11.68
C ASP A 111 -1.18 -10.49 11.20
N VAL A 112 -0.11 -10.06 11.88
CA VAL A 112 1.27 -10.40 11.52
C VAL A 112 2.04 -10.83 12.75
N THR A 113 2.56 -12.04 12.69
CA THR A 113 3.46 -12.59 13.71
C THR A 113 4.84 -12.89 13.11
N LEU A 114 5.84 -12.85 13.96
CA LEU A 114 7.21 -13.21 13.61
C LEU A 114 7.55 -14.53 14.32
N GLU A 115 7.90 -15.54 13.55
CA GLU A 115 8.33 -16.84 14.05
C GLU A 115 9.73 -17.14 13.51
N ASP A 116 10.70 -17.19 14.41
CA ASP A 116 12.12 -17.33 14.09
C ASP A 116 12.61 -16.22 13.13
N SER A 117 12.69 -16.50 11.85
CA SER A 117 13.06 -15.51 10.82
C SER A 117 11.96 -15.31 9.77
N ASN A 118 10.76 -15.86 10.00
CA ASN A 118 9.67 -15.83 9.03
C ASN A 118 8.59 -14.84 9.46
N VAL A 119 7.94 -14.25 8.47
CA VAL A 119 6.75 -13.44 8.66
C VAL A 119 5.53 -14.31 8.36
N ILE A 120 4.68 -14.48 9.36
CA ILE A 120 3.40 -15.16 9.19
C ILE A 120 2.30 -14.11 9.13
N VAL A 121 1.56 -14.10 8.04
CA VAL A 121 0.40 -13.22 7.87
C VAL A 121 -0.86 -14.08 7.93
N THR A 122 -1.72 -13.78 8.89
CA THR A 122 -3.02 -14.42 9.04
C THR A 122 -4.13 -13.46 8.65
N GLY A 123 -5.20 -13.98 8.10
CA GLY A 123 -6.36 -13.19 7.71
C GLY A 123 -7.57 -14.09 7.45
N PHE A 124 -8.68 -13.48 7.07
CA PHE A 124 -9.89 -14.19 6.67
C PHE A 124 -10.11 -14.00 5.17
N GLU A 125 -10.29 -15.08 4.44
CA GLU A 125 -10.59 -15.04 3.01
C GLU A 125 -12.12 -15.14 2.81
N PRO A 126 -12.78 -14.04 2.41
CA PRO A 126 -14.25 -13.96 2.43
C PRO A 126 -14.95 -14.84 1.37
N ILE A 127 -14.26 -15.16 0.28
CA ILE A 127 -14.83 -16.01 -0.79
C ILE A 127 -14.85 -17.47 -0.35
N ILE A 128 -13.77 -17.92 0.26
CA ILE A 128 -13.66 -19.29 0.82
C ILE A 128 -14.43 -19.41 2.15
N GLY A 129 -14.59 -18.29 2.87
CA GLY A 129 -15.24 -18.26 4.17
C GLY A 129 -14.38 -18.88 5.28
N ALA A 130 -13.05 -18.82 5.18
CA ALA A 130 -12.14 -19.48 6.11
C ALA A 130 -10.94 -18.60 6.47
N PRO A 131 -10.35 -18.80 7.65
CA PRO A 131 -9.06 -18.20 7.98
C PRO A 131 -7.97 -18.75 7.07
N ILE A 132 -7.02 -17.91 6.74
CA ILE A 132 -5.82 -18.26 5.97
C ILE A 132 -4.57 -17.85 6.73
N GLU A 133 -3.51 -18.61 6.52
CA GLU A 133 -2.18 -18.33 7.03
C GLU A 133 -1.19 -18.38 5.87
N ILE A 134 -0.36 -17.36 5.77
CA ILE A 134 0.61 -17.20 4.69
C ILE A 134 1.98 -16.95 5.30
N LYS A 135 2.92 -17.86 5.05
CA LYS A 135 4.32 -17.68 5.37
C LYS A 135 4.98 -16.88 4.25
N ALA A 136 5.40 -15.66 4.56
CA ALA A 136 5.96 -14.73 3.59
C ALA A 136 7.48 -14.58 3.74
N ASP A 137 8.18 -14.52 2.61
CA ASP A 137 9.60 -14.14 2.53
C ASP A 137 9.76 -12.62 2.65
N LEU A 138 8.75 -11.86 2.20
CA LEU A 138 8.72 -10.41 2.25
C LEU A 138 7.31 -9.91 2.53
N LEU A 139 7.17 -9.01 3.50
CA LEU A 139 5.95 -8.27 3.79
C LEU A 139 6.12 -6.81 3.41
N VAL A 140 5.22 -6.30 2.56
CA VAL A 140 5.23 -4.92 2.09
C VAL A 140 4.02 -4.17 2.63
N LEU A 141 4.27 -3.05 3.29
CA LEU A 141 3.25 -2.24 3.93
C LEU A 141 2.95 -0.98 3.10
N ALA A 142 1.73 -0.86 2.64
CA ALA A 142 1.23 0.35 1.98
C ALA A 142 0.79 1.38 3.03
N THR A 143 1.75 2.11 3.57
CA THR A 143 1.51 3.11 4.62
C THR A 143 0.82 4.35 4.07
N GLY A 144 0.03 5.01 4.92
CA GLY A 144 -0.59 6.29 4.62
C GLY A 144 0.44 7.39 4.35
N VAL A 145 0.10 8.32 3.46
CA VAL A 145 0.87 9.54 3.21
C VAL A 145 0.46 10.59 4.22
N LEU A 146 1.43 11.22 4.85
CA LEU A 146 1.22 12.33 5.77
C LEU A 146 1.67 13.64 5.11
N PRO A 147 0.99 14.75 5.37
CA PRO A 147 1.49 16.06 4.99
C PRO A 147 2.77 16.33 5.77
N SER A 148 3.81 16.75 5.09
CA SER A 148 5.14 17.01 5.69
C SER A 148 5.59 18.46 5.51
N LEU A 149 4.67 19.35 5.17
CA LEU A 149 5.01 20.74 4.90
C LEU A 149 5.29 21.51 6.20
N PRO A 150 6.40 22.23 6.27
CA PRO A 150 6.55 23.32 7.21
C PRO A 150 5.39 24.31 7.00
N LYS A 151 4.90 24.95 8.05
CA LYS A 151 3.83 25.96 7.94
C LYS A 151 4.20 27.11 6.98
N ASP A 152 5.49 27.45 6.93
CA ASP A 152 6.03 28.60 6.20
C ASP A 152 5.65 28.66 4.70
N PRO A 153 5.72 27.59 3.88
CA PRO A 153 5.35 27.73 2.47
C PRO A 153 3.86 28.01 2.24
N ALA A 154 2.97 27.39 3.05
CA ALA A 154 1.54 27.63 2.92
C ALA A 154 1.22 29.09 3.24
N ASP A 155 1.75 29.62 4.36
CA ASP A 155 1.57 30.99 4.79
C ASP A 155 2.20 31.98 3.80
N TYR A 156 3.42 31.69 3.29
CA TYR A 156 4.11 32.56 2.35
C TYR A 156 3.38 32.73 1.00
N PHE A 157 2.75 31.67 0.53
CA PHE A 157 2.03 31.69 -0.74
C PHE A 157 0.53 31.93 -0.61
N GLY A 158 0.01 32.11 0.62
CA GLY A 158 -1.42 32.25 0.88
C GLY A 158 -2.23 31.02 0.47
N ILE A 159 -1.67 29.82 0.64
CA ILE A 159 -2.33 28.57 0.25
C ILE A 159 -3.06 28.00 1.47
N GLN A 160 -4.33 27.69 1.30
CA GLN A 160 -5.12 27.06 2.35
C GLN A 160 -4.78 25.57 2.46
N THR A 161 -4.87 25.06 3.68
CA THR A 161 -4.76 23.64 3.99
C THR A 161 -6.05 23.11 4.60
N ASP A 162 -6.39 21.87 4.29
CA ASP A 162 -7.51 21.19 4.93
C ASP A 162 -7.22 20.88 6.42
N GLY A 163 -8.22 20.36 7.13
CA GLY A 163 -8.08 20.00 8.54
C GLY A 163 -7.05 18.90 8.83
N LEU A 164 -6.50 18.26 7.80
CA LEU A 164 -5.46 17.23 7.88
C LEU A 164 -4.07 17.77 7.55
N GLY A 165 -3.98 19.01 7.06
CA GLY A 165 -2.74 19.68 6.69
C GLY A 165 -2.30 19.47 5.24
N PHE A 166 -3.16 18.92 4.37
CA PHE A 166 -2.93 18.88 2.93
C PHE A 166 -3.37 20.20 2.28
N PHE A 167 -2.74 20.56 1.17
CA PHE A 167 -3.20 21.70 0.39
C PHE A 167 -4.61 21.48 -0.12
N GLU A 168 -5.45 22.49 0.06
CA GLU A 168 -6.83 22.46 -0.42
C GLU A 168 -6.85 22.76 -1.92
N GLU A 169 -7.49 21.87 -2.70
CA GLU A 169 -7.67 22.02 -4.13
C GLU A 169 -8.68 23.14 -4.41
N ALA A 170 -8.37 24.03 -5.35
CA ALA A 170 -9.28 25.12 -5.74
C ALA A 170 -10.63 24.58 -6.23
N GLU A 171 -10.59 23.46 -6.95
CA GLU A 171 -11.77 22.69 -7.34
C GLU A 171 -11.29 21.27 -7.76
N SER A 172 -11.76 20.26 -7.04
CA SER A 172 -11.22 18.88 -7.16
C SER A 172 -11.51 18.21 -8.52
N LYS A 173 -12.52 18.64 -9.25
CA LYS A 173 -12.92 18.05 -10.52
C LYS A 173 -12.23 18.70 -11.73
N TRP A 174 -12.15 20.03 -11.72
CA TRP A 174 -11.72 20.81 -12.90
C TRP A 174 -10.36 21.48 -12.70
N ARG A 175 -9.97 21.71 -11.44
CA ARG A 175 -8.73 22.41 -11.09
C ARG A 175 -7.99 21.68 -9.95
N PRO A 176 -7.71 20.37 -10.10
CA PRO A 176 -7.17 19.55 -9.00
C PRO A 176 -5.69 19.82 -8.72
N VAL A 177 -5.02 20.58 -9.57
CA VAL A 177 -3.59 20.95 -9.41
C VAL A 177 -3.41 22.41 -8.97
N ASP A 178 -4.49 23.16 -8.91
CA ASP A 178 -4.50 24.51 -8.40
C ASP A 178 -4.85 24.51 -6.92
N ALA A 179 -4.06 25.20 -6.10
CA ALA A 179 -4.36 25.36 -4.70
C ALA A 179 -5.41 26.45 -4.47
N LEU A 180 -6.27 26.27 -3.46
CA LEU A 180 -7.15 27.32 -2.98
C LEU A 180 -6.29 28.39 -2.29
N LYS A 181 -6.44 29.63 -2.73
CA LYS A 181 -5.81 30.82 -2.14
C LYS A 181 -6.85 31.72 -1.51
N GLU A 182 -6.44 32.40 -0.43
CA GLU A 182 -7.20 33.49 0.15
C GLU A 182 -7.31 34.69 -0.79
#